data_f1f6323e77211bf2dfd1e9d1c022b22d
#
_entry.id   f1f6323e77211bf2dfd1e9d1c022b22d
#
_cell.length_a   1.000
_cell.length_b   1.000
_cell.length_c   1.000
_cell.angle_alpha   90.00
_cell.angle_beta   90.00
_cell.angle_gamma   90.00
#
_symmetry.space_group_name_H-M   'P 1'
#
loop_
_entity.id
_entity.type
_entity.pdbx_description
1 polymer ?
#
loop_
_entity_poly.entity_id
_entity_poly.type
_entity_poly.pdbx_seq_one_letter_code
_entity_poly.pdbx_strand_id
1 'polypeptide(L)'
;MKKFLYIMLSIFFLTACKKENYPLGEVDENVDYFSKREVKPKSAWNELDYLCDSIQKAYGVEIIYEYTPRIIAGTTFFMPPQYDKALPYTRIMLNKIWLKPLKEKFPVFFNGETPIEFILAGGFIHFNDPTLTATAAGAGLNAQFYRLGMGGVNNFSTSKSWLYGHIVTLYHEHAHQIDHKYGRGYLFDRVSQGKYYGLAGYSSRSEAQAQRDGFWRAYGGYAPEEDFATGVEHMVRYPESTIKQLIATSQSLDLDTKYKMVHQMYLDMGVNLHELHSVVDSVVYQVNY
;
A
#
# COMPACT_ATOMS: atom_id res chain seq x y z
N MET A 1 45.31 -53.09 8.55
CA MET A 1 44.56 -52.21 9.49
C MET A 1 43.99 -50.95 8.80
N LYS A 2 44.70 -50.24 7.96
CA LYS A 2 44.16 -49.00 7.31
C LYS A 2 42.95 -49.23 6.38
N LYS A 3 42.86 -50.37 5.69
CA LYS A 3 41.71 -50.69 4.81
C LYS A 3 40.41 -51.00 5.55
N PHE A 4 40.51 -51.52 6.75
CA PHE A 4 39.33 -51.79 7.62
C PHE A 4 38.73 -50.49 8.20
N LEU A 5 39.55 -49.48 8.44
CA LEU A 5 39.14 -48.19 8.96
C LEU A 5 38.30 -47.42 7.93
N TYR A 6 38.65 -47.51 6.63
CA TYR A 6 37.89 -46.85 5.59
C TYR A 6 36.52 -47.50 5.34
N ILE A 7 36.39 -48.80 5.50
CA ILE A 7 35.12 -49.53 5.39
C ILE A 7 34.17 -49.16 6.56
N MET A 8 34.70 -49.02 7.77
CA MET A 8 33.92 -48.56 8.90
C MET A 8 33.45 -47.11 8.79
N LEU A 9 34.28 -46.20 8.21
CA LEU A 9 33.93 -44.82 8.01
C LEU A 9 32.86 -44.63 6.91
N SER A 10 32.88 -45.48 5.86
CA SER A 10 31.87 -45.45 4.81
C SER A 10 30.52 -45.98 5.22
N ILE A 11 30.46 -46.88 6.19
CA ILE A 11 29.20 -47.40 6.76
C ILE A 11 28.52 -46.36 7.65
N PHE A 12 29.27 -45.49 8.33
CA PHE A 12 28.70 -44.41 9.15
C PHE A 12 28.04 -43.30 8.31
N PHE A 13 28.40 -43.09 7.06
CA PHE A 13 27.76 -42.11 6.20
C PHE A 13 26.45 -42.59 5.56
N LEU A 14 26.15 -43.89 5.58
CA LEU A 14 24.93 -44.45 5.00
C LEU A 14 23.73 -44.48 5.99
N THR A 15 23.93 -44.13 7.25
CA THR A 15 22.85 -44.10 8.24
C THR A 15 22.34 -42.68 8.52
N ALA A 16 22.84 -41.65 7.90
CA ALA A 16 22.54 -40.26 8.20
C ALA A 16 21.31 -39.68 7.46
N CYS A 17 20.67 -40.44 6.59
CA CYS A 17 19.42 -40.06 5.94
C CYS A 17 18.33 -41.11 6.23
N LYS A 18 17.82 -41.14 7.45
CA LYS A 18 16.48 -41.65 7.66
C LYS A 18 15.52 -40.55 7.15
N LYS A 19 14.96 -40.82 5.97
CA LYS A 19 13.77 -40.13 5.52
C LYS A 19 12.70 -40.41 6.59
N GLU A 20 12.43 -39.48 7.48
CA GLU A 20 11.26 -39.55 8.32
C GLU A 20 10.07 -39.50 7.37
N ASN A 21 9.43 -40.63 7.17
CA ASN A 21 8.12 -40.70 6.54
C ASN A 21 7.13 -40.13 7.55
N TYR A 22 6.92 -38.82 7.53
CA TYR A 22 5.71 -38.29 8.10
C TYR A 22 4.56 -38.87 7.26
N PRO A 23 3.56 -39.53 7.87
CA PRO A 23 2.37 -39.89 7.13
C PRO A 23 1.76 -38.56 6.66
N LEU A 24 1.95 -38.27 5.40
CA LEU A 24 1.18 -37.23 4.74
C LEU A 24 -0.26 -37.70 4.87
N GLY A 25 -1.07 -36.96 5.63
CA GLY A 25 -2.52 -37.19 5.65
C GLY A 25 -3.01 -37.24 4.22
N GLU A 26 -4.05 -37.99 3.94
CA GLU A 26 -4.65 -38.05 2.60
C GLU A 26 -4.96 -36.61 2.18
N VAL A 27 -4.31 -36.18 1.10
CA VAL A 27 -4.60 -34.89 0.47
C VAL A 27 -5.83 -35.12 -0.41
N ASP A 28 -6.93 -34.49 -0.04
CA ASP A 28 -8.13 -34.50 -0.90
C ASP A 28 -7.86 -33.59 -2.09
N GLU A 29 -7.63 -34.19 -3.27
CA GLU A 29 -7.35 -33.47 -4.52
C GLU A 29 -8.48 -32.56 -4.97
N ASN A 30 -9.70 -32.73 -4.44
CA ASN A 30 -10.86 -31.89 -4.73
C ASN A 30 -10.92 -30.65 -3.83
N VAL A 31 -10.04 -30.54 -2.86
CA VAL A 31 -9.98 -29.41 -1.94
C VAL A 31 -8.88 -28.46 -2.36
N ASP A 32 -9.27 -27.23 -2.74
CA ASP A 32 -8.31 -26.16 -2.93
C ASP A 32 -7.81 -25.64 -1.56
N TYR A 33 -6.72 -26.21 -1.09
CA TYR A 33 -6.09 -25.81 0.17
C TYR A 33 -5.49 -24.42 0.14
N PHE A 34 -5.30 -23.84 -1.04
CA PHE A 34 -4.77 -22.49 -1.20
C PHE A 34 -5.87 -21.44 -1.14
N SER A 35 -7.09 -21.76 -1.51
CA SER A 35 -8.24 -20.86 -1.40
C SER A 35 -8.97 -20.95 -0.06
N LYS A 36 -8.78 -22.06 0.70
CA LYS A 36 -9.34 -22.15 2.04
C LYS A 36 -8.64 -21.18 2.98
N ARG A 37 -9.30 -20.06 3.26
CA ARG A 37 -9.00 -19.29 4.45
C ARG A 37 -9.39 -20.11 5.67
N GLU A 38 -8.52 -20.14 6.69
CA GLU A 38 -8.96 -20.51 8.02
C GLU A 38 -9.94 -19.43 8.49
N VAL A 39 -11.22 -19.70 8.36
CA VAL A 39 -12.26 -18.77 8.79
C VAL A 39 -12.38 -18.90 10.29
N LYS A 40 -11.98 -17.86 11.00
CA LYS A 40 -12.16 -17.73 12.44
C LYS A 40 -13.64 -17.89 12.79
N PRO A 41 -14.02 -18.88 13.65
CA PRO A 41 -15.43 -19.07 13.99
C PRO A 41 -15.98 -17.84 14.73
N LYS A 42 -17.24 -17.49 14.47
CA LYS A 42 -17.88 -16.30 15.09
C LYS A 42 -17.86 -16.30 16.60
N SER A 43 -17.81 -17.48 17.23
CA SER A 43 -17.67 -17.62 18.69
C SER A 43 -16.32 -17.11 19.22
N ALA A 44 -15.32 -16.99 18.36
CA ALA A 44 -13.98 -16.47 18.70
C ALA A 44 -13.77 -15.00 18.20
N TRP A 45 -14.80 -14.38 17.65
CA TRP A 45 -14.68 -13.01 17.14
C TRP A 45 -14.54 -11.99 18.26
N ASN A 46 -13.62 -11.08 18.09
CA ASN A 46 -13.46 -9.87 18.87
C ASN A 46 -14.16 -8.67 18.21
N GLU A 47 -14.09 -7.49 18.84
CA GLU A 47 -14.72 -6.27 18.30
C GLU A 47 -14.17 -5.86 16.92
N LEU A 48 -12.88 -6.07 16.67
CA LEU A 48 -12.27 -5.77 15.38
C LEU A 48 -12.80 -6.70 14.27
N ASP A 49 -13.02 -8.00 14.57
CA ASP A 49 -13.62 -8.93 13.61
C ASP A 49 -15.02 -8.47 13.18
N TYR A 50 -15.85 -8.07 14.14
CA TYR A 50 -17.19 -7.54 13.86
C TYR A 50 -17.14 -6.23 13.06
N LEU A 51 -16.17 -5.35 13.35
CA LEU A 51 -15.97 -4.11 12.60
C LEU A 51 -15.53 -4.42 11.16
N CYS A 52 -14.60 -5.34 10.96
CA CYS A 52 -14.13 -5.76 9.63
C CYS A 52 -15.27 -6.39 8.80
N ASP A 53 -16.09 -7.28 9.40
CA ASP A 53 -17.28 -7.86 8.76
C ASP A 53 -18.30 -6.77 8.36
N SER A 54 -18.51 -5.79 9.23
CA SER A 54 -19.37 -4.64 8.95
C SER A 54 -18.86 -3.79 7.77
N ILE A 55 -17.55 -3.54 7.73
CA ILE A 55 -16.89 -2.82 6.64
C ILE A 55 -17.02 -3.59 5.33
N GLN A 56 -16.77 -4.90 5.35
CA GLN A 56 -16.90 -5.75 4.17
C GLN A 56 -18.33 -5.73 3.62
N LYS A 57 -19.34 -5.83 4.48
CA LYS A 57 -20.75 -5.76 4.08
C LYS A 57 -21.15 -4.40 3.54
N ALA A 58 -20.65 -3.32 4.16
CA ALA A 58 -21.00 -1.96 3.78
C ALA A 58 -20.30 -1.47 2.52
N TYR A 59 -19.04 -1.87 2.32
CA TYR A 59 -18.14 -1.29 1.33
C TYR A 59 -17.56 -2.30 0.34
N GLY A 60 -17.69 -3.60 0.57
CA GLY A 60 -17.07 -4.65 -0.26
C GLY A 60 -15.56 -4.81 -0.03
N VAL A 61 -15.00 -4.17 1.00
CA VAL A 61 -13.57 -4.18 1.32
C VAL A 61 -13.30 -5.12 2.48
N GLU A 62 -12.51 -6.15 2.24
CA GLU A 62 -12.05 -7.05 3.29
C GLU A 62 -10.83 -6.50 3.99
N ILE A 63 -10.92 -6.25 5.29
CA ILE A 63 -9.79 -5.80 6.11
C ILE A 63 -9.08 -7.02 6.69
N ILE A 64 -7.79 -7.16 6.37
CA ILE A 64 -6.95 -8.28 6.80
C ILE A 64 -5.93 -7.75 7.80
N TYR A 65 -6.05 -8.16 9.06
CA TYR A 65 -5.16 -7.74 10.14
C TYR A 65 -4.48 -8.93 10.84
N GLU A 66 -4.96 -10.15 10.62
CA GLU A 66 -4.33 -11.38 11.11
C GLU A 66 -3.37 -11.93 10.07
N TYR A 67 -2.27 -12.47 10.56
CA TYR A 67 -1.20 -12.96 9.71
C TYR A 67 -1.52 -14.37 9.21
N THR A 68 -1.63 -14.53 7.91
CA THR A 68 -1.69 -15.85 7.26
C THR A 68 -0.61 -15.96 6.19
N PRO A 69 -0.06 -17.16 5.93
CA PRO A 69 0.94 -17.34 4.88
C PRO A 69 0.49 -16.85 3.50
N ARG A 70 -0.81 -16.82 3.25
CA ARG A 70 -1.41 -16.35 2.00
C ARG A 70 -1.29 -14.84 1.79
N ILE A 71 -1.15 -14.07 2.87
CA ILE A 71 -1.08 -12.60 2.80
C ILE A 71 0.30 -12.16 2.38
N ILE A 72 1.32 -12.99 2.65
CA ILE A 72 2.70 -12.70 2.30
C ILE A 72 2.89 -13.06 0.84
N ALA A 73 2.91 -12.06 -0.01
CA ALA A 73 3.27 -12.24 -1.42
C ALA A 73 4.79 -12.22 -1.54
N GLY A 74 5.38 -13.37 -1.84
CA GLY A 74 6.78 -13.46 -2.25
C GLY A 74 7.78 -13.03 -1.17
N THR A 75 8.48 -11.93 -1.42
CA THR A 75 9.59 -11.41 -0.62
C THR A 75 9.22 -10.24 0.29
N THR A 76 7.96 -10.11 0.63
CA THR A 76 7.47 -9.03 1.50
C THR A 76 7.38 -9.52 2.94
N PHE A 77 7.96 -8.76 3.86
CA PHE A 77 7.98 -9.09 5.30
C PHE A 77 7.38 -7.94 6.10
N PHE A 78 6.46 -8.24 7.01
CA PHE A 78 5.86 -7.28 7.93
C PHE A 78 5.30 -7.99 9.16
N MET A 79 5.04 -7.23 10.22
CA MET A 79 4.41 -7.74 11.44
C MET A 79 2.91 -7.44 11.44
N PRO A 80 2.08 -8.32 11.99
CA PRO A 80 0.68 -8.01 12.21
C PRO A 80 0.54 -6.83 13.19
N PRO A 81 -0.53 -6.03 13.07
CA PRO A 81 -0.75 -4.92 13.98
C PRO A 81 -1.18 -5.40 15.37
N GLN A 82 -0.85 -4.61 16.38
CA GLN A 82 -1.38 -4.78 17.73
C GLN A 82 -2.89 -4.46 17.73
N TYR A 83 -3.66 -5.25 18.45
CA TYR A 83 -5.13 -5.14 18.48
C TYR A 83 -5.60 -3.76 18.94
N ASP A 84 -5.00 -3.22 20.01
CA ASP A 84 -5.32 -1.90 20.57
C ASP A 84 -5.02 -0.72 19.61
N LYS A 85 -4.23 -0.97 18.58
CA LYS A 85 -3.93 -0.03 17.49
C LYS A 85 -4.77 -0.28 16.25
N ALA A 86 -4.94 -1.55 15.88
CA ALA A 86 -5.70 -1.94 14.70
C ALA A 86 -7.19 -1.56 14.79
N LEU A 87 -7.81 -1.72 15.96
CA LEU A 87 -9.22 -1.41 16.16
C LEU A 87 -9.53 0.09 15.93
N PRO A 88 -8.89 1.05 16.62
CA PRO A 88 -9.14 2.46 16.38
C PRO A 88 -8.66 2.91 14.98
N TYR A 89 -7.57 2.34 14.45
CA TYR A 89 -7.13 2.59 13.07
C TYR A 89 -8.24 2.23 12.07
N THR A 90 -8.76 1.02 12.14
CA THR A 90 -9.83 0.56 11.25
C THR A 90 -11.08 1.43 11.37
N ARG A 91 -11.48 1.78 12.59
CA ARG A 91 -12.66 2.62 12.84
C ARG A 91 -12.50 4.04 12.31
N ILE A 92 -11.36 4.66 12.55
CA ILE A 92 -11.14 6.07 12.24
C ILE A 92 -10.57 6.24 10.83
N MET A 93 -9.40 5.62 10.55
CA MET A 93 -8.75 5.83 9.26
C MET A 93 -9.52 5.19 8.12
N LEU A 94 -9.84 3.88 8.22
CA LEU A 94 -10.45 3.20 7.09
C LEU A 94 -11.93 3.51 6.95
N ASN A 95 -12.70 3.39 8.03
CA ASN A 95 -14.16 3.57 7.92
C ASN A 95 -14.53 5.06 7.83
N LYS A 96 -14.09 5.89 8.82
CA LYS A 96 -14.57 7.27 8.94
C LYS A 96 -13.91 8.24 7.98
N ILE A 97 -12.58 8.13 7.76
CA ILE A 97 -11.83 9.10 6.95
C ILE A 97 -11.78 8.69 5.48
N TRP A 98 -11.69 7.41 5.17
CA TRP A 98 -11.50 6.94 3.78
C TRP A 98 -12.78 6.41 3.16
N LEU A 99 -13.27 5.23 3.57
CA LEU A 99 -14.31 4.48 2.84
C LEU A 99 -15.66 5.18 2.82
N LYS A 100 -16.12 5.66 3.97
CA LYS A 100 -17.43 6.30 4.08
C LYS A 100 -17.53 7.57 3.22
N PRO A 101 -16.64 8.57 3.37
CA PRO A 101 -16.75 9.79 2.57
C PRO A 101 -16.49 9.54 1.09
N LEU A 102 -15.59 8.60 0.73
CA LEU A 102 -15.33 8.23 -0.66
C LEU A 102 -16.59 7.66 -1.32
N LYS A 103 -17.27 6.71 -0.64
CA LYS A 103 -18.52 6.12 -1.15
C LYS A 103 -19.64 7.15 -1.27
N GLU A 104 -19.80 8.05 -0.29
CA GLU A 104 -20.86 9.03 -0.26
C GLU A 104 -20.68 10.16 -1.29
N LYS A 105 -19.46 10.57 -1.53
CA LYS A 105 -19.15 11.73 -2.39
C LYS A 105 -18.76 11.33 -3.83
N PHE A 106 -18.09 10.20 -3.99
CA PHE A 106 -17.55 9.75 -5.27
C PHE A 106 -17.94 8.30 -5.57
N PRO A 107 -19.24 7.98 -5.63
CA PRO A 107 -19.71 6.59 -5.74
C PRO A 107 -19.25 5.87 -7.01
N VAL A 108 -19.05 6.58 -8.12
CA VAL A 108 -18.54 5.99 -9.37
C VAL A 108 -17.09 5.54 -9.18
N PHE A 109 -16.23 6.42 -8.70
CA PHE A 109 -14.84 6.10 -8.38
C PHE A 109 -14.74 5.02 -7.31
N PHE A 110 -15.54 5.14 -6.24
CA PHE A 110 -15.57 4.14 -5.18
C PHE A 110 -15.86 2.73 -5.71
N ASN A 111 -16.90 2.58 -6.51
CA ASN A 111 -17.30 1.26 -7.02
C ASN A 111 -16.31 0.68 -8.04
N GLY A 112 -15.61 1.54 -8.80
CA GLY A 112 -14.65 1.12 -9.81
C GLY A 112 -13.26 0.85 -9.28
N GLU A 113 -12.83 1.63 -8.29
CA GLU A 113 -11.40 1.75 -7.97
C GLU A 113 -11.03 1.38 -6.53
N THR A 114 -12.01 1.20 -5.63
CA THR A 114 -11.68 0.77 -4.25
C THR A 114 -11.16 -0.66 -4.24
N PRO A 115 -10.01 -0.95 -3.61
CA PRO A 115 -9.49 -2.30 -3.52
C PRO A 115 -10.44 -3.20 -2.72
N ILE A 116 -10.52 -4.47 -3.10
CA ILE A 116 -11.37 -5.43 -2.39
C ILE A 116 -10.72 -6.05 -1.16
N GLU A 117 -9.39 -5.98 -1.06
CA GLU A 117 -8.63 -6.41 0.11
C GLU A 117 -7.74 -5.27 0.61
N PHE A 118 -7.72 -5.08 1.92
CA PHE A 118 -6.88 -4.09 2.59
C PHE A 118 -6.12 -4.72 3.75
N ILE A 119 -4.78 -4.72 3.67
CA ILE A 119 -3.91 -5.33 4.67
C ILE A 119 -3.41 -4.29 5.66
N LEU A 120 -3.50 -4.61 6.95
CA LEU A 120 -2.91 -3.83 8.03
C LEU A 120 -1.59 -4.44 8.47
N ALA A 121 -0.49 -3.68 8.30
CA ALA A 121 0.82 -4.04 8.84
C ALA A 121 1.15 -3.20 10.08
N GLY A 122 1.59 -3.86 11.14
CA GLY A 122 1.87 -3.19 12.41
C GLY A 122 3.05 -2.24 12.35
N GLY A 123 4.14 -2.68 11.71
CA GLY A 123 5.35 -1.90 11.45
C GLY A 123 5.47 -1.49 9.99
N PHE A 124 6.69 -1.20 9.58
CA PHE A 124 7.00 -0.99 8.17
C PHE A 124 6.88 -2.28 7.37
N ILE A 125 6.58 -2.15 6.10
CA ILE A 125 6.62 -3.26 5.15
C ILE A 125 8.03 -3.30 4.56
N HIS A 126 8.67 -4.46 4.65
CA HIS A 126 10.05 -4.68 4.18
C HIS A 126 10.02 -5.55 2.94
N PHE A 127 10.58 -5.04 1.85
CA PHE A 127 10.66 -5.76 0.59
C PHE A 127 12.04 -6.41 0.46
N ASN A 128 12.08 -7.72 0.19
CA ASN A 128 13.31 -8.51 0.03
C ASN A 128 14.28 -8.47 1.24
N ASP A 129 13.79 -8.12 2.43
CA ASP A 129 14.61 -8.02 3.65
C ASP A 129 14.00 -8.80 4.81
N PRO A 130 14.35 -10.11 4.96
CA PRO A 130 13.88 -10.93 6.07
C PRO A 130 14.46 -10.50 7.42
N THR A 131 15.51 -9.68 7.43
CA THR A 131 16.13 -9.20 8.68
C THR A 131 15.41 -7.99 9.26
N LEU A 132 14.50 -7.39 8.51
CA LEU A 132 13.73 -6.19 8.86
C LEU A 132 14.61 -4.97 9.16
N THR A 133 15.82 -4.92 8.58
CA THR A 133 16.78 -3.83 8.80
C THR A 133 16.61 -2.68 7.81
N ALA A 134 16.20 -2.96 6.57
CA ALA A 134 15.83 -1.91 5.63
C ALA A 134 14.44 -1.38 5.95
N THR A 135 14.30 -0.09 6.07
CA THR A 135 12.99 0.56 6.29
C THR A 135 12.38 0.90 4.94
N ALA A 136 11.29 0.23 4.58
CA ALA A 136 10.35 0.78 3.62
C ALA A 136 9.23 1.47 4.40
N ALA A 137 9.00 2.74 4.15
CA ALA A 137 7.84 3.42 4.69
C ALA A 137 6.59 2.83 4.04
N GLY A 138 5.90 2.07 4.79
CA GLY A 138 4.53 1.69 4.83
C GLY A 138 3.68 1.49 3.62
N ALA A 139 4.20 1.38 2.48
CA ALA A 139 3.47 1.47 1.28
C ALA A 139 2.72 0.23 0.82
N GLY A 140 2.01 0.38 -0.22
CA GLY A 140 1.12 -0.59 -0.77
C GLY A 140 1.78 -1.94 -1.07
N LEU A 141 1.12 -3.00 -0.64
CA LEU A 141 1.31 -4.31 -1.25
C LEU A 141 0.67 -4.27 -2.63
N ASN A 142 1.23 -3.48 -3.52
CA ASN A 142 0.63 -3.12 -4.81
C ASN A 142 0.89 -4.14 -5.92
N ALA A 143 1.36 -5.33 -5.61
CA ALA A 143 1.59 -6.38 -6.60
C ALA A 143 0.31 -6.91 -7.26
N GLN A 144 -0.88 -6.50 -6.78
CA GLN A 144 -2.17 -6.98 -7.26
C GLN A 144 -3.19 -5.84 -7.26
N PHE A 145 -3.89 -5.64 -8.37
CA PHE A 145 -4.90 -4.56 -8.57
C PHE A 145 -6.03 -4.50 -7.53
N TYR A 146 -6.25 -5.56 -6.80
CA TYR A 146 -7.36 -5.68 -5.85
C TYR A 146 -6.92 -5.57 -4.39
N ARG A 147 -5.62 -5.45 -4.12
CA ARG A 147 -5.06 -5.50 -2.77
C ARG A 147 -4.23 -4.27 -2.48
N LEU A 148 -4.57 -3.58 -1.41
CA LEU A 148 -3.80 -2.48 -0.86
C LEU A 148 -3.38 -2.83 0.58
N GLY A 149 -2.26 -2.34 1.03
CA GLY A 149 -1.82 -2.50 2.41
C GLY A 149 -1.20 -1.23 2.95
N MET A 150 -1.34 -1.02 4.24
CA MET A 150 -0.69 0.10 4.92
C MET A 150 0.09 -0.38 6.14
N GLY A 151 1.35 0.06 6.21
CA GLY A 151 2.23 -0.17 7.35
C GLY A 151 2.12 0.91 8.42
N GLY A 152 2.84 0.69 9.53
CA GLY A 152 2.91 1.68 10.61
C GLY A 152 1.64 1.78 11.46
N VAL A 153 0.73 0.81 11.39
CA VAL A 153 -0.53 0.81 12.15
C VAL A 153 -0.29 0.87 13.66
N ASN A 154 0.81 0.27 14.15
CA ASN A 154 1.18 0.34 15.57
C ASN A 154 1.55 1.74 16.05
N ASN A 155 1.84 2.65 15.13
CA ASN A 155 2.08 4.06 15.41
C ASN A 155 0.81 4.92 15.31
N PHE A 156 -0.38 4.29 15.23
CA PHE A 156 -1.64 5.00 15.10
C PHE A 156 -1.77 6.11 16.15
N SER A 157 -2.08 7.29 15.65
CA SER A 157 -2.31 8.48 16.44
C SER A 157 -3.53 9.22 15.89
N THR A 158 -4.30 9.81 16.79
CA THR A 158 -5.44 10.65 16.44
C THR A 158 -5.04 12.09 16.15
N SER A 159 -3.74 12.44 16.22
CA SER A 159 -3.30 13.78 15.85
C SER A 159 -3.61 14.06 14.38
N LYS A 160 -4.12 15.27 14.10
CA LYS A 160 -4.51 15.66 12.73
C LYS A 160 -3.38 15.53 11.72
N SER A 161 -2.16 15.87 12.13
CA SER A 161 -0.99 15.74 11.28
C SER A 161 -0.69 14.29 10.91
N TRP A 162 -0.85 13.35 11.85
CA TRP A 162 -0.65 11.93 11.60
C TRP A 162 -1.75 11.38 10.69
N LEU A 163 -3.04 11.65 11.02
CA LEU A 163 -4.17 11.20 10.22
C LEU A 163 -4.07 11.71 8.78
N TYR A 164 -3.76 12.99 8.65
CA TYR A 164 -3.63 13.63 7.34
C TYR A 164 -2.46 13.06 6.52
N GLY A 165 -1.31 12.93 7.14
CA GLY A 165 -0.14 12.32 6.49
C GLY A 165 -0.42 10.90 6.04
N HIS A 166 -1.10 10.11 6.87
CA HIS A 166 -1.37 8.72 6.60
C HIS A 166 -2.42 8.50 5.49
N ILE A 167 -3.50 9.31 5.46
CA ILE A 167 -4.49 9.23 4.38
C ILE A 167 -3.90 9.68 3.04
N VAL A 168 -3.02 10.66 3.04
CA VAL A 168 -2.32 11.11 1.83
C VAL A 168 -1.39 10.02 1.29
N THR A 169 -0.67 9.32 2.18
CA THR A 169 0.13 8.14 1.80
C THR A 169 -0.77 7.03 1.23
N LEU A 170 -1.95 6.79 1.81
CA LEU A 170 -2.89 5.81 1.27
C LEU A 170 -3.28 6.14 -0.18
N TYR A 171 -3.55 7.40 -0.50
CA TYR A 171 -3.86 7.81 -1.88
C TYR A 171 -2.65 7.75 -2.81
N HIS A 172 -1.44 7.95 -2.30
CA HIS A 172 -0.21 7.69 -3.06
C HIS A 172 -0.13 6.22 -3.49
N GLU A 173 -0.32 5.30 -2.56
CA GLU A 173 -0.28 3.86 -2.84
C GLU A 173 -1.45 3.41 -3.74
N HIS A 174 -2.63 4.00 -3.52
CA HIS A 174 -3.76 3.74 -4.38
C HIS A 174 -3.52 4.25 -5.82
N ALA A 175 -2.76 5.33 -5.98
CA ALA A 175 -2.37 5.80 -7.31
C ALA A 175 -1.51 4.78 -8.06
N HIS A 176 -0.62 4.04 -7.37
CA HIS A 176 0.10 2.93 -8.00
C HIS A 176 -0.85 1.83 -8.50
N GLN A 177 -1.94 1.53 -7.77
CA GLN A 177 -2.95 0.58 -8.26
C GLN A 177 -3.68 1.09 -9.51
N ILE A 178 -4.02 2.37 -9.54
CA ILE A 178 -4.63 3.00 -10.73
C ILE A 178 -3.67 2.94 -11.92
N ASP A 179 -2.40 3.26 -11.70
CA ASP A 179 -1.38 3.16 -12.74
C ASP A 179 -1.21 1.72 -13.26
N HIS A 180 -1.19 0.73 -12.37
CA HIS A 180 -1.15 -0.68 -12.76
C HIS A 180 -2.38 -1.13 -13.56
N LYS A 181 -3.57 -0.61 -13.20
CA LYS A 181 -4.83 -1.02 -13.82
C LYS A 181 -5.05 -0.39 -15.20
N TYR A 182 -4.72 0.88 -15.36
CA TYR A 182 -5.03 1.68 -16.55
C TYR A 182 -3.80 2.16 -17.30
N GLY A 183 -2.65 2.18 -16.64
CA GLY A 183 -1.47 2.88 -17.09
C GLY A 183 -1.62 4.41 -17.00
N ARG A 184 -0.58 5.11 -16.60
CA ARG A 184 -0.53 6.58 -16.58
C ARG A 184 -0.44 7.22 -17.97
N GLY A 185 -0.29 6.37 -18.97
CA GLY A 185 -0.23 6.77 -20.38
C GLY A 185 1.19 7.11 -20.84
N TYR A 186 1.48 6.68 -22.08
CA TYR A 186 2.78 6.93 -22.74
C TYR A 186 3.16 8.42 -22.79
N LEU A 187 2.18 9.30 -22.96
CA LEU A 187 2.45 10.74 -23.00
C LEU A 187 2.94 11.29 -21.68
N PHE A 188 2.44 10.76 -20.55
CA PHE A 188 2.93 11.13 -19.22
C PHE A 188 4.41 10.83 -19.07
N ASP A 189 4.84 9.61 -19.41
CA ASP A 189 6.24 9.19 -19.34
C ASP A 189 7.15 10.06 -20.19
N ARG A 190 6.65 10.53 -21.33
CA ARG A 190 7.42 11.38 -22.24
C ARG A 190 7.67 12.78 -21.72
N VAL A 191 6.79 13.33 -20.88
CA VAL A 191 6.94 14.70 -20.34
C VAL A 191 8.28 14.85 -19.61
N SER A 192 8.66 13.87 -18.79
CA SER A 192 9.93 13.91 -18.04
C SER A 192 10.96 12.88 -18.52
N GLN A 193 10.85 12.40 -19.75
CA GLN A 193 11.79 11.43 -20.31
C GLN A 193 13.23 11.96 -20.25
N GLY A 194 14.13 11.17 -19.65
CA GLY A 194 15.54 11.52 -19.48
C GLY A 194 15.85 12.47 -18.32
N LYS A 195 14.84 12.87 -17.52
CA LYS A 195 15.02 13.75 -16.35
C LYS A 195 14.98 13.02 -15.01
N TYR A 196 14.54 11.75 -14.98
CA TYR A 196 14.45 10.98 -13.73
C TYR A 196 15.82 10.76 -13.11
N TYR A 197 15.90 10.93 -11.81
CA TYR A 197 17.16 10.88 -11.04
C TYR A 197 17.55 9.44 -10.64
N GLY A 198 16.58 8.52 -10.60
CA GLY A 198 16.76 7.19 -10.03
C GLY A 198 16.99 7.18 -8.51
N LEU A 199 17.22 5.99 -7.96
CA LEU A 199 17.35 5.77 -6.51
C LEU A 199 18.48 6.60 -5.87
N ALA A 200 19.64 6.69 -6.52
CA ALA A 200 20.78 7.41 -5.98
C ALA A 200 20.67 8.94 -6.10
N GLY A 201 19.82 9.43 -7.00
CA GLY A 201 19.76 10.85 -7.34
C GLY A 201 18.70 11.65 -6.60
N TYR A 202 17.54 11.05 -6.30
CA TYR A 202 16.43 11.82 -5.72
C TYR A 202 16.75 12.35 -4.31
N SER A 203 17.47 11.61 -3.50
CA SER A 203 17.83 12.02 -2.13
C SER A 203 18.79 13.21 -2.06
N SER A 204 19.46 13.52 -3.16
CA SER A 204 20.37 14.67 -3.27
C SER A 204 19.68 15.94 -3.77
N ARG A 205 18.40 15.87 -4.15
CA ARG A 205 17.64 17.01 -4.68
C ARG A 205 16.82 17.68 -3.59
N SER A 206 16.82 19.00 -3.58
CA SER A 206 15.83 19.76 -2.80
C SER A 206 14.47 19.74 -3.50
N GLU A 207 13.39 19.90 -2.73
CA GLU A 207 12.04 19.97 -3.28
C GLU A 207 11.90 21.07 -4.34
N ALA A 208 12.50 22.25 -4.10
CA ALA A 208 12.47 23.34 -5.05
C ALA A 208 13.23 23.04 -6.35
N GLN A 209 14.31 22.25 -6.31
CA GLN A 209 14.98 21.79 -7.53
C GLN A 209 14.12 20.80 -8.29
N ALA A 210 13.54 19.81 -7.59
CA ALA A 210 12.66 18.83 -8.20
C ALA A 210 11.46 19.50 -8.89
N GLN A 211 10.85 20.50 -8.26
CA GLN A 211 9.73 21.25 -8.86
C GLN A 211 10.12 22.00 -10.13
N ARG A 212 11.29 22.61 -10.17
CA ARG A 212 11.82 23.22 -11.42
C ARG A 212 12.11 22.19 -12.52
N ASP A 213 12.55 20.98 -12.11
CA ASP A 213 12.82 19.87 -13.03
C ASP A 213 11.52 19.21 -13.54
N GLY A 214 10.37 19.57 -12.95
CA GLY A 214 9.04 19.12 -13.35
C GLY A 214 8.43 18.04 -12.48
N PHE A 215 8.98 17.80 -11.29
CA PHE A 215 8.47 16.81 -10.31
C PHE A 215 7.78 17.51 -9.15
N TRP A 216 6.75 16.87 -8.58
CA TRP A 216 6.01 17.41 -7.45
C TRP A 216 6.88 17.52 -6.19
N ARG A 217 7.74 16.55 -5.98
CA ARG A 217 8.78 16.51 -4.95
C ARG A 217 9.96 15.66 -5.43
N ALA A 218 11.06 15.69 -4.70
CA ALA A 218 12.28 14.97 -5.06
C ALA A 218 12.03 13.47 -5.30
N TYR A 219 11.19 12.85 -4.47
CA TYR A 219 10.85 11.43 -4.60
C TYR A 219 10.10 11.12 -5.91
N GLY A 220 9.27 12.01 -6.43
CA GLY A 220 8.65 11.87 -7.75
C GLY A 220 9.67 11.78 -8.90
N GLY A 221 10.86 12.34 -8.71
CA GLY A 221 11.97 12.19 -9.65
C GLY A 221 12.68 10.84 -9.60
N TYR A 222 12.29 9.94 -8.70
CA TYR A 222 12.87 8.61 -8.62
C TYR A 222 12.56 7.77 -9.87
N ALA A 223 11.29 7.68 -10.24
CA ALA A 223 10.80 6.89 -11.37
C ALA A 223 9.43 7.40 -11.86
N PRO A 224 9.00 7.06 -13.08
CA PRO A 224 7.73 7.52 -13.63
C PRO A 224 6.50 7.16 -12.79
N GLU A 225 6.47 5.98 -12.18
CA GLU A 225 5.40 5.54 -11.29
C GLU A 225 5.30 6.39 -10.02
N GLU A 226 6.44 6.79 -9.46
CA GLU A 226 6.50 7.67 -8.29
C GLU A 226 6.12 9.12 -8.64
N ASP A 227 6.45 9.56 -9.85
CA ASP A 227 6.03 10.85 -10.38
C ASP A 227 4.51 10.96 -10.48
N PHE A 228 3.86 9.92 -11.01
CA PHE A 228 2.41 9.84 -11.08
C PHE A 228 1.77 9.82 -9.68
N ALA A 229 2.25 8.93 -8.81
CA ALA A 229 1.72 8.77 -7.46
C ALA A 229 1.91 10.02 -6.60
N THR A 230 3.07 10.69 -6.68
CA THR A 230 3.29 11.97 -5.99
C THR A 230 2.43 13.11 -6.53
N GLY A 231 2.03 13.06 -7.79
CA GLY A 231 1.06 13.98 -8.37
C GLY A 231 -0.31 13.86 -7.69
N VAL A 232 -0.82 12.64 -7.56
CA VAL A 232 -2.07 12.36 -6.84
C VAL A 232 -1.95 12.76 -5.37
N GLU A 233 -0.85 12.34 -4.71
CA GLU A 233 -0.53 12.71 -3.33
C GLU A 233 -0.65 14.22 -3.10
N HIS A 234 -0.04 15.03 -3.98
CA HIS A 234 -0.06 16.49 -3.83
C HIS A 234 -1.45 17.09 -4.01
N MET A 235 -2.22 16.61 -5.00
CA MET A 235 -3.57 17.11 -5.23
C MET A 235 -4.55 16.74 -4.10
N VAL A 236 -4.34 15.60 -3.44
CA VAL A 236 -5.10 15.23 -2.24
C VAL A 236 -4.61 16.00 -1.01
N ARG A 237 -3.32 16.32 -0.95
CA ARG A 237 -2.71 16.99 0.21
C ARG A 237 -3.00 18.48 0.28
N TYR A 238 -3.02 19.17 -0.84
CA TYR A 238 -3.06 20.63 -0.88
C TYR A 238 -4.28 21.16 -1.63
N PRO A 239 -4.84 22.30 -1.20
CA PRO A 239 -5.92 22.95 -1.93
C PRO A 239 -5.44 23.35 -3.33
N GLU A 240 -6.37 23.43 -4.26
CA GLU A 240 -6.12 23.77 -5.67
C GLU A 240 -5.30 25.06 -5.84
N SER A 241 -5.57 26.07 -5.01
CA SER A 241 -4.82 27.33 -5.04
C SER A 241 -3.33 27.14 -4.75
N THR A 242 -2.99 26.26 -3.78
CA THR A 242 -1.60 25.93 -3.44
C THR A 242 -0.93 25.14 -4.58
N ILE A 243 -1.64 24.22 -5.20
CA ILE A 243 -1.13 23.47 -6.37
C ILE A 243 -0.83 24.44 -7.52
N LYS A 244 -1.76 25.32 -7.86
CA LYS A 244 -1.55 26.34 -8.91
C LYS A 244 -0.40 27.30 -8.60
N GLN A 245 -0.27 27.71 -7.34
CA GLN A 245 0.85 28.54 -6.91
C GLN A 245 2.19 27.80 -7.03
N LEU A 246 2.26 26.53 -6.66
CA LEU A 246 3.45 25.70 -6.78
C LEU A 246 3.87 25.60 -8.25
N ILE A 247 2.93 25.29 -9.15
CA ILE A 247 3.19 25.22 -10.60
C ILE A 247 3.72 26.56 -11.11
N ALA A 248 3.06 27.68 -10.78
CA ALA A 248 3.50 29.00 -11.19
C ALA A 248 4.89 29.37 -10.66
N THR A 249 5.19 29.02 -9.40
CA THR A 249 6.49 29.32 -8.78
C THR A 249 7.60 28.45 -9.35
N SER A 250 7.31 27.20 -9.70
CA SER A 250 8.29 26.28 -10.30
C SER A 250 8.70 26.72 -11.71
N GLN A 251 7.83 27.42 -12.42
CA GLN A 251 7.97 27.78 -13.85
C GLN A 251 8.15 26.56 -14.76
N SER A 252 7.73 25.40 -14.31
CA SER A 252 7.89 24.13 -15.03
C SER A 252 6.65 23.82 -15.88
N LEU A 253 6.81 23.83 -17.20
CA LEU A 253 5.77 23.40 -18.14
C LEU A 253 5.47 21.90 -18.00
N ASP A 254 6.46 21.10 -17.62
CA ASP A 254 6.28 19.66 -17.39
C ASP A 254 5.35 19.42 -16.21
N LEU A 255 5.55 20.16 -15.12
CA LEU A 255 4.71 20.03 -13.93
C LEU A 255 3.25 20.43 -14.21
N ASP A 256 3.03 21.52 -14.96
CA ASP A 256 1.71 21.96 -15.41
C ASP A 256 1.04 20.93 -16.33
N THR A 257 1.82 20.36 -17.24
CA THR A 257 1.32 19.32 -18.17
C THR A 257 0.90 18.07 -17.40
N LYS A 258 1.74 17.55 -16.50
CA LYS A 258 1.43 16.38 -15.69
C LYS A 258 0.25 16.62 -14.75
N TYR A 259 0.14 17.82 -14.17
CA TYR A 259 -1.03 18.21 -13.38
C TYR A 259 -2.32 18.01 -14.17
N LYS A 260 -2.39 18.55 -15.40
CA LYS A 260 -3.58 18.44 -16.24
C LYS A 260 -3.89 16.99 -16.60
N MET A 261 -2.86 16.20 -16.90
CA MET A 261 -3.04 14.79 -17.27
C MET A 261 -3.57 13.95 -16.09
N VAL A 262 -2.96 14.05 -14.91
CA VAL A 262 -3.39 13.33 -13.72
C VAL A 262 -4.80 13.77 -13.29
N HIS A 263 -5.05 15.08 -13.24
CA HIS A 263 -6.36 15.61 -12.86
C HIS A 263 -7.46 15.13 -13.81
N GLN A 264 -7.23 15.19 -15.13
CA GLN A 264 -8.20 14.73 -16.11
C GLN A 264 -8.45 13.23 -16.02
N MET A 265 -7.42 12.42 -15.84
CA MET A 265 -7.56 10.96 -15.65
C MET A 265 -8.48 10.62 -14.48
N TYR A 266 -8.32 11.31 -13.35
CA TYR A 266 -9.18 11.08 -12.17
C TYR A 266 -10.59 11.63 -12.36
N LEU A 267 -10.77 12.74 -13.08
CA LEU A 267 -12.10 13.22 -13.47
C LEU A 267 -12.85 12.20 -14.33
N ASP A 268 -12.17 11.57 -15.28
CA ASP A 268 -12.74 10.55 -16.16
C ASP A 268 -13.15 9.28 -15.37
N MET A 269 -12.50 9.00 -14.25
CA MET A 269 -12.87 7.94 -13.30
C MET A 269 -13.96 8.37 -12.31
N GLY A 270 -14.43 9.60 -12.35
CA GLY A 270 -15.54 10.10 -11.53
C GLY A 270 -15.13 10.72 -10.20
N VAL A 271 -13.87 11.17 -10.06
CA VAL A 271 -13.39 11.90 -8.88
C VAL A 271 -12.61 13.15 -9.26
N ASN A 272 -13.01 14.29 -8.70
CA ASN A 272 -12.21 15.50 -8.71
C ASN A 272 -11.26 15.50 -7.53
N LEU A 273 -9.94 15.44 -7.77
CA LEU A 273 -8.93 15.37 -6.72
C LEU A 273 -8.92 16.59 -5.79
N HIS A 274 -9.31 17.78 -6.25
CA HIS A 274 -9.43 18.96 -5.40
C HIS A 274 -10.67 18.93 -4.52
N GLU A 275 -11.75 18.36 -5.01
CA GLU A 275 -12.94 18.09 -4.17
C GLU A 275 -12.62 17.00 -3.15
N LEU A 276 -11.90 15.95 -3.56
CA LEU A 276 -11.41 14.91 -2.66
C LEU A 276 -10.53 15.48 -1.55
N HIS A 277 -9.59 16.40 -1.89
CA HIS A 277 -8.83 17.14 -0.88
C HIS A 277 -9.75 17.81 0.15
N SER A 278 -10.76 18.54 -0.32
CA SER A 278 -11.68 19.27 0.56
C SER A 278 -12.49 18.33 1.47
N VAL A 279 -12.87 17.18 0.95
CA VAL A 279 -13.57 16.13 1.72
C VAL A 279 -12.65 15.54 2.78
N VAL A 280 -11.42 15.16 2.42
CA VAL A 280 -10.42 14.60 3.35
C VAL A 280 -10.09 15.61 4.45
N ASP A 281 -9.84 16.87 4.08
CA ASP A 281 -9.51 17.94 5.02
C ASP A 281 -10.66 18.13 6.03
N SER A 282 -11.89 18.27 5.54
CA SER A 282 -13.08 18.41 6.38
C SER A 282 -13.25 17.24 7.36
N VAL A 283 -13.12 16.00 6.90
CA VAL A 283 -13.31 14.82 7.75
C VAL A 283 -12.22 14.70 8.80
N VAL A 284 -10.95 14.92 8.42
CA VAL A 284 -9.83 14.89 9.39
C VAL A 284 -9.97 15.96 10.46
N TYR A 285 -10.42 17.17 10.10
CA TYR A 285 -10.67 18.24 11.07
C TYR A 285 -11.87 17.97 11.99
N GLN A 286 -12.84 17.16 11.55
CA GLN A 286 -14.03 16.78 12.33
C GLN A 286 -13.83 15.53 13.19
N VAL A 287 -12.69 14.86 13.09
CA VAL A 287 -12.37 13.76 14.03
C VAL A 287 -12.20 14.37 15.42
N ASN A 288 -13.30 14.34 16.20
CA ASN A 288 -13.28 14.64 17.63
C ASN A 288 -12.89 13.38 18.39
N TYR A 289 -12.08 13.54 19.41
CA TYR A 289 -11.50 12.51 20.26
C TYR A 289 -12.45 12.11 21.38
#